data_c87c1fcf862dd11ea63a26ab6fc382c2
#
_entry.id   c87c1fcf862dd11ea63a26ab6fc382c2
#
_cell.length_a   1.000
_cell.length_b   1.000
_cell.length_c   1.000
_cell.angle_alpha   90.00
_cell.angle_beta   90.00
_cell.angle_gamma   90.00
#
_symmetry.space_group_name_H-M   'P 1'
#
loop_
_entity.id
_entity.type
_entity.pdbx_description
1 polymer ?
#
loop_
_entity_poly.entity_id
_entity_poly.type
_entity_poly.pdbx_seq_one_letter_code
_entity_poly.pdbx_strand_id
1 'polypeptide(L)'
;MMKFLFLMIFSMGLFLFENKLNKMIIYFLMFFFMMFLNIYSTNLLIGGMNLFYMDLYSFYLILLSLWIIGCLMMMNLNNFMKFLIFLMMMILFLSFLTLNLLMFYLMFEMSLLPIFFMIMYGGYTLERFEAMMYMLMYTVISSMPFLWLMIKVFMNYKSLMMIFMMYKMIELNYFMYLIFILTFMIKMPIFLFHIWLPKAHVEAPVYGSMILAGILLKLGSYGVLRFSQILFIDVVKINYYLISLSMIGGLIISLVCLIQIDLKMLVAYSSIVHMGILMSGMMTLMKSGFLGGLLMMLAHGLCSSGLFYLVNLNYECMGSRLMYINKGSLSINSSLGLFWFLLCSSNLSAPVSLNLISELFLLISLICWNFKLMLILMLLCFFSAVYSLYLFSFSQHGVKNNLLMNYKIINMMDYFMLILHWLPLNIIFLGMNLFMYN
;
A
#
# COMPACT_ATOMS: atom_id res chain seq x y z
N MET A 1 20.31 7.12 12.44
CA MET A 1 20.06 7.00 11.00
C MET A 1 21.23 6.39 10.23
N MET A 2 22.42 6.98 10.24
CA MET A 2 23.60 6.44 9.52
C MET A 2 23.92 4.99 9.91
N LYS A 3 23.89 4.64 11.21
CA LYS A 3 24.11 3.26 11.68
C LYS A 3 23.12 2.26 11.06
N PHE A 4 21.86 2.66 10.86
CA PHE A 4 20.85 1.82 10.23
C PHE A 4 21.09 1.69 8.72
N LEU A 5 21.46 2.75 8.02
CA LEU A 5 21.87 2.67 6.61
C LEU A 5 23.08 1.73 6.43
N PHE A 6 24.07 1.81 7.31
CA PHE A 6 25.19 0.86 7.29
C PHE A 6 24.75 -0.58 7.54
N LEU A 7 23.81 -0.80 8.44
CA LEU A 7 23.27 -2.13 8.73
C LEU A 7 22.50 -2.68 7.52
N MET A 8 21.77 -1.81 6.80
CA MET A 8 21.09 -2.17 5.54
C MET A 8 22.09 -2.53 4.45
N ILE A 9 23.18 -1.75 4.28
CA ILE A 9 24.23 -2.06 3.31
C ILE A 9 24.97 -3.35 3.69
N PHE A 10 25.23 -3.58 4.97
CA PHE A 10 25.84 -4.82 5.46
C PHE A 10 24.96 -6.05 5.19
N SER A 11 23.63 -5.89 5.30
CA SER A 11 22.70 -6.97 4.94
C SER A 11 22.76 -7.35 3.45
N MET A 12 23.20 -6.42 2.58
CA MET A 12 23.53 -6.76 1.20
C MET A 12 24.63 -7.82 1.10
N GLY A 13 25.71 -7.67 1.87
CA GLY A 13 26.78 -8.67 1.89
C GLY A 13 26.30 -10.05 2.35
N LEU A 14 25.43 -10.08 3.34
CA LEU A 14 24.82 -11.31 3.85
C LEU A 14 23.81 -11.94 2.88
N PHE A 15 23.31 -11.16 1.92
CA PHE A 15 22.39 -11.64 0.89
C PHE A 15 23.01 -12.70 -0.03
N LEU A 16 24.32 -12.67 -0.19
CA LEU A 16 25.07 -13.64 -1.01
C LEU A 16 25.13 -15.03 -0.34
N PHE A 17 24.87 -15.15 0.97
CA PHE A 17 24.86 -16.42 1.67
C PHE A 17 23.52 -17.14 1.49
N GLU A 18 23.55 -18.45 1.22
CA GLU A 18 22.46 -19.22 0.60
C GLU A 18 21.26 -19.58 1.49
N ASN A 19 21.37 -19.52 2.81
CA ASN A 19 20.36 -20.06 3.70
C ASN A 19 19.15 -19.12 3.89
N LYS A 20 17.93 -19.58 3.50
CA LYS A 20 16.66 -18.85 3.61
C LYS A 20 16.34 -18.39 5.04
N LEU A 21 16.54 -19.29 6.02
CA LEU A 21 16.26 -19.00 7.43
C LEU A 21 17.13 -17.85 7.94
N ASN A 22 18.41 -17.81 7.58
CA ASN A 22 19.31 -16.74 8.02
C ASN A 22 18.89 -15.38 7.45
N LYS A 23 18.43 -15.34 6.20
CA LYS A 23 17.92 -14.09 5.58
C LYS A 23 16.69 -13.57 6.30
N MET A 24 15.74 -14.45 6.59
CA MET A 24 14.53 -14.10 7.34
C MET A 24 14.88 -13.56 8.73
N ILE A 25 15.76 -14.24 9.48
CA ILE A 25 16.18 -13.78 10.80
C ILE A 25 16.79 -12.39 10.75
N ILE A 26 17.59 -12.08 9.73
CA ILE A 26 18.20 -10.75 9.55
C ILE A 26 17.13 -9.67 9.35
N TYR A 27 16.08 -9.92 8.52
CA TYR A 27 15.01 -8.94 8.32
C TYR A 27 14.17 -8.71 9.58
N PHE A 28 13.86 -9.76 10.32
CA PHE A 28 13.16 -9.61 11.60
C PHE A 28 14.04 -8.94 12.66
N LEU A 29 15.33 -9.21 12.71
CA LEU A 29 16.25 -8.50 13.58
C LEU A 29 16.31 -7.00 13.23
N MET A 30 16.32 -6.64 11.94
CA MET A 30 16.25 -5.25 11.53
C MET A 30 14.93 -4.60 11.94
N PHE A 31 13.81 -5.30 11.82
CA PHE A 31 12.51 -4.83 12.28
C PHE A 31 12.53 -4.54 13.79
N PHE A 32 13.01 -5.49 14.60
CA PHE A 32 13.15 -5.30 16.05
C PHE A 32 14.12 -4.16 16.38
N PHE A 33 15.24 -4.06 15.69
CA PHE A 33 16.21 -2.97 15.91
C PHE A 33 15.58 -1.60 15.65
N MET A 34 14.75 -1.48 14.61
CA MET A 34 14.01 -0.25 14.35
C MET A 34 13.02 0.07 15.46
N MET A 35 12.32 -0.92 16.01
CA MET A 35 11.42 -0.71 17.16
C MET A 35 12.16 -0.14 18.36
N PHE A 36 13.37 -0.63 18.67
CA PHE A 36 14.20 -0.08 19.74
C PHE A 36 14.65 1.35 19.48
N LEU A 37 14.97 1.73 18.24
CA LEU A 37 15.39 3.09 17.92
C LEU A 37 14.28 4.12 18.18
N ASN A 38 13.02 3.77 18.03
CA ASN A 38 11.91 4.68 18.28
C ASN A 38 11.78 5.09 19.75
N ILE A 39 12.11 4.21 20.68
CA ILE A 39 12.06 4.50 22.12
C ILE A 39 13.03 5.66 22.48
N TYR A 40 14.13 5.82 21.70
CA TYR A 40 15.13 6.86 21.91
C TYR A 40 14.93 8.12 21.04
N SER A 41 14.10 8.06 19.99
CA SER A 41 14.01 9.13 18.98
C SER A 41 12.93 10.19 19.25
N THR A 42 12.03 9.98 20.20
CA THR A 42 10.94 10.92 20.52
C THR A 42 11.40 12.32 20.99
N ASN A 43 12.69 12.49 21.30
CA ASN A 43 13.27 13.74 21.82
C ASN A 43 14.23 14.46 20.83
N LEU A 44 14.37 14.02 19.58
CA LEU A 44 15.41 14.51 18.66
C LEU A 44 14.90 15.46 17.57
N LEU A 45 13.91 16.28 17.86
CA LEU A 45 13.50 17.41 17.01
C LEU A 45 14.55 18.55 16.94
N ILE A 46 15.65 18.44 17.67
CA ILE A 46 16.67 19.50 17.82
C ILE A 46 18.00 18.99 17.24
N GLY A 47 18.14 19.05 15.95
CA GLY A 47 19.45 18.68 15.43
C GLY A 47 19.62 18.83 13.95
N GLY A 48 19.98 20.02 13.52
CA GLY A 48 20.80 20.22 12.35
C GLY A 48 20.18 19.85 11.00
N MET A 49 20.71 20.44 9.95
CA MET A 49 20.39 20.19 8.52
C MET A 49 20.71 18.74 8.11
N ASN A 50 20.04 17.77 8.68
CA ASN A 50 20.19 16.37 8.28
C ASN A 50 19.31 16.09 7.05
N LEU A 51 19.90 15.54 6.01
CA LEU A 51 19.19 15.10 4.79
C LEU A 51 18.17 14.00 5.07
N PHE A 52 18.34 13.25 6.16
CA PHE A 52 17.53 12.12 6.56
C PHE A 52 16.97 12.33 7.96
N TYR A 53 15.66 12.23 8.06
CA TYR A 53 14.92 12.36 9.31
C TYR A 53 13.80 11.32 9.38
N MET A 54 13.44 10.89 10.57
CA MET A 54 12.41 9.89 10.79
C MET A 54 11.33 10.47 11.68
N ASP A 55 10.16 10.72 11.09
CA ASP A 55 8.95 11.08 11.80
C ASP A 55 8.15 9.82 12.12
N LEU A 56 7.11 9.95 12.93
CA LEU A 56 6.22 8.85 13.23
C LEU A 56 5.61 8.22 11.96
N TYR A 57 5.18 9.05 11.01
CA TYR A 57 4.62 8.57 9.74
C TYR A 57 5.63 7.75 8.95
N SER A 58 6.84 8.26 8.79
CA SER A 58 7.91 7.54 8.09
C SER A 58 8.33 6.27 8.83
N PHE A 59 8.37 6.31 10.16
CA PHE A 59 8.73 5.18 10.99
C PHE A 59 7.79 3.98 10.79
N TYR A 60 6.48 4.19 10.89
CA TYR A 60 5.51 3.11 10.72
C TYR A 60 5.50 2.54 9.29
N LEU A 61 5.69 3.38 8.27
CA LEU A 61 5.77 2.92 6.88
C LEU A 61 7.06 2.13 6.59
N ILE A 62 8.17 2.51 7.21
CA ILE A 62 9.42 1.74 7.16
C ILE A 62 9.22 0.38 7.83
N LEU A 63 8.59 0.32 9.01
CA LEU A 63 8.28 -0.95 9.67
C LEU A 63 7.42 -1.85 8.80
N LEU A 64 6.36 -1.31 8.18
CA LEU A 64 5.52 -2.05 7.24
C LEU A 64 6.34 -2.59 6.07
N SER A 65 7.23 -1.77 5.48
CA SER A 65 8.04 -2.21 4.35
C SER A 65 9.01 -3.33 4.74
N LEU A 66 9.65 -3.24 5.90
CA LEU A 66 10.51 -4.29 6.43
C LEU A 66 9.75 -5.59 6.70
N TRP A 67 8.54 -5.48 7.25
CA TRP A 67 7.70 -6.65 7.52
C TRP A 67 7.30 -7.39 6.25
N ILE A 68 6.76 -6.68 5.26
CA ILE A 68 6.33 -7.29 3.99
C ILE A 68 7.53 -7.89 3.24
N ILE A 69 8.66 -7.19 3.19
CA ILE A 69 9.87 -7.70 2.52
C ILE A 69 10.43 -8.90 3.26
N GLY A 70 10.40 -8.91 4.60
CA GLY A 70 10.75 -10.07 5.41
C GLY A 70 9.91 -11.30 5.04
N CYS A 71 8.59 -11.13 4.91
CA CYS A 71 7.69 -12.18 4.44
C CYS A 71 8.06 -12.67 3.03
N LEU A 72 8.34 -11.76 2.09
CA LEU A 72 8.70 -12.13 0.71
C LEU A 72 9.99 -12.94 0.62
N MET A 73 10.94 -12.71 1.50
CA MET A 73 12.20 -13.45 1.50
C MET A 73 12.04 -14.92 1.94
N MET A 74 10.92 -15.29 2.57
CA MET A 74 10.58 -16.68 2.89
C MET A 74 10.13 -17.46 1.66
N MET A 75 9.67 -16.79 0.60
CA MET A 75 9.25 -17.45 -0.63
C MET A 75 10.42 -18.05 -1.41
N ASN A 76 10.13 -19.09 -2.21
CA ASN A 76 11.11 -19.70 -3.11
C ASN A 76 11.32 -18.82 -4.34
N LEU A 77 12.26 -17.88 -4.27
CA LEU A 77 12.57 -16.95 -5.33
C LEU A 77 13.93 -17.21 -5.96
N ASN A 78 14.06 -16.90 -7.25
CA ASN A 78 15.35 -16.88 -7.95
C ASN A 78 16.25 -15.77 -7.38
N ASN A 79 17.57 -15.93 -7.48
CA ASN A 79 18.52 -14.95 -6.94
C ASN A 79 18.34 -13.55 -7.53
N PHE A 80 18.02 -13.46 -8.82
CA PHE A 80 17.73 -12.18 -9.48
C PHE A 80 16.52 -11.48 -8.88
N MET A 81 15.41 -12.20 -8.62
CA MET A 81 14.21 -11.63 -7.99
C MET A 81 14.48 -11.18 -6.56
N LYS A 82 15.26 -11.94 -5.79
CA LYS A 82 15.69 -11.53 -4.46
C LYS A 82 16.49 -10.21 -4.50
N PHE A 83 17.39 -10.08 -5.47
CA PHE A 83 18.15 -8.85 -5.68
C PHE A 83 17.22 -7.65 -5.95
N LEU A 84 16.22 -7.81 -6.83
CA LEU A 84 15.25 -6.76 -7.11
C LEU A 84 14.42 -6.35 -5.87
N ILE A 85 14.00 -7.32 -5.07
CA ILE A 85 13.26 -7.06 -3.80
C ILE A 85 14.15 -6.29 -2.83
N PHE A 86 15.42 -6.66 -2.72
CA PHE A 86 16.37 -5.96 -1.87
C PHE A 86 16.60 -4.52 -2.38
N LEU A 87 16.78 -4.33 -3.68
CA LEU A 87 16.92 -3.00 -4.29
C LEU A 87 15.68 -2.15 -4.01
N MET A 88 14.49 -2.74 -4.12
CA MET A 88 13.24 -2.08 -3.71
C MET A 88 13.30 -1.63 -2.26
N MET A 89 13.73 -2.49 -1.34
CA MET A 89 13.82 -2.16 0.08
C MET A 89 14.68 -0.91 0.31
N MET A 90 15.84 -0.83 -0.34
CA MET A 90 16.75 0.31 -0.21
C MET A 90 16.13 1.62 -0.72
N ILE A 91 15.48 1.58 -1.88
CA ILE A 91 14.81 2.74 -2.46
C ILE A 91 13.68 3.23 -1.57
N LEU A 92 12.83 2.31 -1.08
CA LEU A 92 11.71 2.63 -0.20
C LEU A 92 12.17 3.23 1.12
N PHE A 93 13.22 2.66 1.70
CA PHE A 93 13.79 3.17 2.92
C PHE A 93 14.30 4.61 2.74
N LEU A 94 15.06 4.87 1.67
CA LEU A 94 15.52 6.22 1.36
C LEU A 94 14.36 7.18 1.09
N SER A 95 13.31 6.76 0.38
CA SER A 95 12.15 7.61 0.07
C SER A 95 11.40 8.06 1.32
N PHE A 96 11.24 7.19 2.32
CA PHE A 96 10.55 7.55 3.57
C PHE A 96 11.39 8.41 4.53
N LEU A 97 12.72 8.34 4.43
CA LEU A 97 13.64 9.11 5.30
C LEU A 97 13.98 10.49 4.78
N THR A 98 13.87 10.72 3.47
CA THR A 98 14.31 11.98 2.87
C THR A 98 13.42 13.15 3.25
N LEU A 99 14.03 14.25 3.73
CA LEU A 99 13.36 15.54 3.96
C LEU A 99 13.45 16.49 2.78
N ASN A 100 14.32 16.20 1.82
CA ASN A 100 14.44 17.01 0.61
C ASN A 100 13.44 16.51 -0.44
N LEU A 101 12.61 17.42 -0.94
CA LEU A 101 11.58 17.13 -1.93
C LEU A 101 12.15 16.54 -3.23
N LEU A 102 13.30 17.03 -3.68
CA LEU A 102 13.94 16.53 -4.89
C LEU A 102 14.44 15.10 -4.71
N MET A 103 15.07 14.79 -3.56
CA MET A 103 15.52 13.44 -3.26
C MET A 103 14.33 12.48 -3.08
N PHE A 104 13.23 12.95 -2.46
CA PHE A 104 11.99 12.19 -2.38
C PHE A 104 11.47 11.86 -3.78
N TYR A 105 11.40 12.84 -4.68
CA TYR A 105 10.98 12.64 -6.07
C TYR A 105 11.83 11.60 -6.79
N LEU A 106 13.16 11.72 -6.70
CA LEU A 106 14.06 10.77 -7.34
C LEU A 106 13.83 9.34 -6.84
N MET A 107 13.73 9.12 -5.52
CA MET A 107 13.49 7.80 -4.96
C MET A 107 12.09 7.27 -5.28
N PHE A 108 11.12 8.15 -5.35
CA PHE A 108 9.75 7.87 -5.74
C PHE A 108 9.65 7.32 -7.18
N GLU A 109 10.39 7.92 -8.14
CA GLU A 109 10.46 7.42 -9.52
C GLU A 109 11.32 6.16 -9.63
N MET A 110 12.46 6.11 -8.94
CA MET A 110 13.33 4.94 -8.93
C MET A 110 12.65 3.68 -8.39
N SER A 111 11.62 3.82 -7.55
CA SER A 111 10.85 2.69 -7.03
C SER A 111 10.09 1.90 -8.11
N LEU A 112 9.84 2.50 -9.26
CA LEU A 112 9.14 1.86 -10.37
C LEU A 112 10.03 0.87 -11.14
N LEU A 113 11.34 1.13 -11.22
CA LEU A 113 12.27 0.31 -12.02
C LEU A 113 12.34 -1.15 -11.54
N PRO A 114 12.52 -1.46 -10.25
CA PRO A 114 12.55 -2.86 -9.80
C PRO A 114 11.24 -3.60 -10.09
N ILE A 115 10.08 -2.93 -9.95
CA ILE A 115 8.79 -3.56 -10.25
C ILE A 115 8.62 -3.80 -11.73
N PHE A 116 9.02 -2.85 -12.55
CA PHE A 116 9.09 -3.03 -13.99
C PHE A 116 9.83 -4.32 -14.32
N PHE A 117 11.03 -4.51 -13.79
CA PHE A 117 11.80 -5.73 -14.02
C PHE A 117 11.13 -6.98 -13.43
N MET A 118 10.47 -6.87 -12.27
CA MET A 118 9.74 -7.99 -11.67
C MET A 118 8.58 -8.46 -12.56
N ILE A 119 7.84 -7.54 -13.17
CA ILE A 119 6.74 -7.89 -14.09
C ILE A 119 7.30 -8.48 -15.38
N MET A 120 8.36 -7.89 -15.94
CA MET A 120 8.99 -8.37 -17.17
C MET A 120 9.47 -9.80 -17.09
N TYR A 121 10.24 -10.11 -16.05
CA TYR A 121 10.87 -11.42 -15.90
C TYR A 121 9.98 -12.46 -15.21
N GLY A 122 9.03 -12.01 -14.38
CA GLY A 122 8.18 -12.91 -13.59
C GLY A 122 6.77 -13.11 -14.15
N GLY A 123 6.32 -12.29 -15.11
CA GLY A 123 4.99 -12.43 -15.73
C GLY A 123 4.97 -13.59 -16.74
N TYR A 124 3.87 -14.33 -16.79
CA TYR A 124 3.72 -15.51 -17.66
C TYR A 124 3.04 -15.21 -19.00
N THR A 125 2.27 -14.12 -19.10
CA THR A 125 1.46 -13.79 -20.29
C THR A 125 2.16 -12.77 -21.18
N LEU A 126 1.74 -12.67 -22.45
CA LEU A 126 2.23 -11.66 -23.39
C LEU A 126 1.74 -10.25 -23.02
N GLU A 127 0.58 -10.15 -22.37
CA GLU A 127 -0.03 -8.90 -21.93
C GLU A 127 0.79 -8.17 -20.84
N ARG A 128 1.80 -8.83 -20.26
CA ARG A 128 2.73 -8.23 -19.29
C ARG A 128 3.42 -6.98 -19.82
N PHE A 129 3.76 -6.93 -21.12
CA PHE A 129 4.36 -5.75 -21.75
C PHE A 129 3.41 -4.56 -21.76
N GLU A 130 2.14 -4.81 -22.07
CA GLU A 130 1.11 -3.78 -22.07
C GLU A 130 0.87 -3.25 -20.65
N ALA A 131 0.68 -4.13 -19.68
CA ALA A 131 0.47 -3.75 -18.27
C ALA A 131 1.63 -2.89 -17.72
N MET A 132 2.84 -3.25 -18.05
CA MET A 132 4.04 -2.56 -17.66
C MET A 132 4.15 -1.18 -18.33
N MET A 133 3.87 -1.07 -19.62
CA MET A 133 3.84 0.22 -20.33
C MET A 133 2.77 1.15 -19.77
N TYR A 134 1.58 0.64 -19.43
CA TYR A 134 0.58 1.44 -18.73
C TYR A 134 1.12 2.01 -17.42
N MET A 135 1.71 1.18 -16.56
CA MET A 135 2.27 1.62 -15.28
C MET A 135 3.32 2.73 -15.48
N LEU A 136 4.26 2.57 -16.42
CA LEU A 136 5.29 3.56 -16.69
C LEU A 136 4.72 4.86 -17.27
N MET A 137 3.88 4.76 -18.30
CA MET A 137 3.36 5.95 -18.96
C MET A 137 2.51 6.82 -18.05
N TYR A 138 1.57 6.22 -17.29
CA TYR A 138 0.75 6.96 -16.33
C TYR A 138 1.61 7.71 -15.30
N THR A 139 2.64 7.05 -14.76
CA THR A 139 3.48 7.65 -13.73
C THR A 139 4.42 8.71 -14.29
N VAL A 140 5.09 8.49 -15.44
CA VAL A 140 6.02 9.45 -16.04
C VAL A 140 5.29 10.71 -16.54
N ILE A 141 4.11 10.56 -17.16
CA ILE A 141 3.32 11.72 -17.62
C ILE A 141 2.94 12.64 -16.44
N SER A 142 2.69 12.08 -15.29
CA SER A 142 2.35 12.89 -14.09
C SER A 142 3.58 13.47 -13.41
N SER A 143 4.68 12.76 -13.39
CA SER A 143 5.87 13.16 -12.64
C SER A 143 6.71 14.22 -13.33
N MET A 144 6.65 14.34 -14.65
CA MET A 144 7.35 15.41 -15.39
C MET A 144 6.86 16.82 -15.03
N PRO A 145 5.54 17.14 -15.04
CA PRO A 145 5.05 18.41 -14.54
C PRO A 145 5.39 18.69 -13.08
N PHE A 146 5.41 17.65 -12.24
CA PHE A 146 5.80 17.76 -10.85
C PHE A 146 7.26 18.19 -10.69
N LEU A 147 8.17 17.64 -11.46
CA LEU A 147 9.58 18.04 -11.47
C LEU A 147 9.73 19.51 -11.87
N TRP A 148 9.02 19.96 -12.90
CA TRP A 148 9.00 21.36 -13.30
C TRP A 148 8.54 22.29 -12.16
N LEU A 149 7.50 21.89 -11.42
CA LEU A 149 7.06 22.61 -10.24
C LEU A 149 8.09 22.67 -9.13
N MET A 150 8.80 21.57 -8.87
CA MET A 150 9.86 21.53 -7.88
C MET A 150 10.99 22.53 -8.20
N ILE A 151 11.38 22.60 -9.47
CA ILE A 151 12.37 23.59 -9.93
C ILE A 151 11.85 25.03 -9.71
N LYS A 152 10.58 25.30 -10.05
CA LYS A 152 9.97 26.60 -9.81
C LYS A 152 9.92 26.99 -8.35
N VAL A 153 9.55 26.04 -7.47
CA VAL A 153 9.56 26.25 -6.02
C VAL A 153 10.97 26.54 -5.52
N PHE A 154 11.97 25.82 -6.04
CA PHE A 154 13.37 26.08 -5.70
C PHE A 154 13.83 27.48 -6.09
N MET A 155 13.46 27.94 -7.28
CA MET A 155 13.80 29.31 -7.73
C MET A 155 13.20 30.39 -6.83
N ASN A 156 11.96 30.19 -6.37
CA ASN A 156 11.25 31.15 -5.53
C ASN A 156 11.73 31.17 -4.07
N TYR A 157 11.92 29.98 -3.47
CA TYR A 157 12.18 29.83 -2.04
C TYR A 157 13.63 29.50 -1.70
N LYS A 158 14.48 29.20 -2.69
CA LYS A 158 15.90 28.83 -2.57
C LYS A 158 16.19 27.64 -1.66
N SER A 159 15.16 26.85 -1.28
CA SER A 159 15.30 25.65 -0.47
C SER A 159 14.20 24.64 -0.85
N LEU A 160 14.53 23.35 -0.88
CA LEU A 160 13.61 22.24 -1.11
C LEU A 160 13.42 21.37 0.13
N MET A 161 13.88 21.84 1.29
CA MET A 161 13.71 21.11 2.55
C MET A 161 12.29 21.26 3.06
N MET A 162 11.58 20.16 3.25
CA MET A 162 10.18 20.13 3.69
C MET A 162 9.93 20.93 4.96
N ILE A 163 10.83 20.86 5.93
CA ILE A 163 10.73 21.58 7.20
C ILE A 163 10.69 23.09 6.97
N PHE A 164 11.58 23.64 6.15
CA PHE A 164 11.59 25.08 5.86
C PHE A 164 10.36 25.54 5.10
N MET A 165 9.83 24.64 4.24
CA MET A 165 8.62 24.93 3.49
C MET A 165 7.37 24.96 4.38
N MET A 166 7.29 24.11 5.42
CA MET A 166 6.20 24.13 6.41
C MET A 166 6.18 25.46 7.18
N TYR A 167 7.34 26.03 7.50
CA TYR A 167 7.41 27.33 8.20
C TYR A 167 7.08 28.52 7.30
N LYS A 168 7.43 28.47 6.01
CA LYS A 168 7.22 29.56 5.06
C LYS A 168 5.86 29.58 4.39
N MET A 169 5.05 28.53 4.56
CA MET A 169 3.77 28.34 3.89
C MET A 169 3.81 28.76 2.41
N ILE A 170 3.85 27.78 1.53
CA ILE A 170 4.02 28.05 0.10
C ILE A 170 2.66 28.46 -0.47
N GLU A 171 2.57 29.69 -0.95
CA GLU A 171 1.44 30.14 -1.74
C GLU A 171 1.57 29.57 -3.16
N LEU A 172 0.73 28.62 -3.49
CA LEU A 172 0.63 28.05 -4.83
C LEU A 172 -0.66 28.46 -5.50
N ASN A 173 -0.56 28.82 -6.77
CA ASN A 173 -1.75 28.99 -7.60
C ASN A 173 -2.52 27.67 -7.71
N TYR A 174 -3.82 27.71 -7.87
CA TYR A 174 -4.69 26.52 -8.00
C TYR A 174 -4.17 25.48 -9.01
N PHE A 175 -3.66 25.94 -10.15
CA PHE A 175 -3.09 25.07 -11.18
C PHE A 175 -1.85 24.33 -10.70
N MET A 176 -0.95 25.01 -9.98
CA MET A 176 0.26 24.40 -9.43
C MET A 176 -0.08 23.34 -8.40
N TYR A 177 -1.05 23.61 -7.55
CA TYR A 177 -1.54 22.66 -6.57
C TYR A 177 -2.13 21.40 -7.23
N LEU A 178 -2.93 21.55 -8.27
CA LEU A 178 -3.48 20.42 -9.01
C LEU A 178 -2.36 19.52 -9.59
N ILE A 179 -1.31 20.09 -10.18
CA ILE A 179 -0.18 19.33 -10.70
C ILE A 179 0.52 18.57 -9.58
N PHE A 180 0.71 19.19 -8.41
CA PHE A 180 1.30 18.53 -7.24
C PHE A 180 0.53 17.28 -6.84
N ILE A 181 -0.78 17.40 -6.69
CA ILE A 181 -1.61 16.29 -6.24
C ILE A 181 -1.77 15.23 -7.32
N LEU A 182 -1.83 15.62 -8.58
CA LEU A 182 -2.08 14.70 -9.69
C LEU A 182 -1.06 13.55 -9.72
N THR A 183 0.20 13.80 -9.42
CA THR A 183 1.23 12.75 -9.35
C THR A 183 0.92 11.69 -8.30
N PHE A 184 0.45 12.12 -7.13
CA PHE A 184 0.10 11.21 -6.05
C PHE A 184 -1.23 10.51 -6.30
N MET A 185 -2.21 11.21 -6.92
CA MET A 185 -3.49 10.62 -7.32
C MET A 185 -3.33 9.49 -8.33
N ILE A 186 -2.33 9.55 -9.20
CA ILE A 186 -2.04 8.49 -10.16
C ILE A 186 -1.41 7.29 -9.45
N LYS A 187 -0.45 7.50 -8.55
CA LYS A 187 0.14 6.41 -7.76
C LYS A 187 -0.83 5.79 -6.75
N MET A 188 -1.77 6.58 -6.19
CA MET A 188 -2.85 6.09 -5.32
C MET A 188 -4.11 5.70 -6.11
N PRO A 189 -4.04 5.16 -7.26
CA PRO A 189 -5.03 4.97 -8.32
C PRO A 189 -6.45 5.45 -7.95
N ILE A 190 -6.69 6.73 -8.04
CA ILE A 190 -8.03 7.29 -7.85
C ILE A 190 -8.84 7.09 -9.13
N PHE A 191 -10.16 7.06 -9.02
CA PHE A 191 -11.06 6.98 -10.16
C PHE A 191 -10.62 7.95 -11.28
N LEU A 192 -10.71 7.54 -12.53
CA LEU A 192 -10.16 8.05 -13.78
C LEU A 192 -8.70 7.63 -14.04
N PHE A 193 -7.81 7.60 -13.05
CA PHE A 193 -6.40 7.26 -13.22
C PHE A 193 -6.04 5.83 -12.77
N HIS A 194 -7.04 4.98 -12.52
CA HIS A 194 -6.86 3.66 -11.91
C HIS A 194 -6.57 2.50 -12.87
N ILE A 195 -6.75 2.68 -14.19
CA ILE A 195 -6.76 1.59 -15.18
C ILE A 195 -5.44 0.77 -15.19
N TRP A 196 -4.32 1.41 -14.88
CA TRP A 196 -3.01 0.75 -14.83
C TRP A 196 -2.88 -0.27 -13.72
N LEU A 197 -3.55 -0.05 -12.57
CA LEU A 197 -3.38 -0.88 -11.38
C LEU A 197 -3.94 -2.29 -11.52
N PRO A 198 -5.20 -2.53 -11.96
CA PRO A 198 -5.71 -3.89 -12.17
C PRO A 198 -4.88 -4.67 -13.19
N LYS A 199 -4.48 -4.04 -14.31
CA LYS A 199 -3.62 -4.67 -15.32
C LYS A 199 -2.25 -5.06 -14.73
N ALA A 200 -1.62 -4.15 -14.00
CA ALA A 200 -0.33 -4.42 -13.36
C ALA A 200 -0.41 -5.55 -12.32
N HIS A 201 -1.49 -5.62 -11.52
CA HIS A 201 -1.66 -6.67 -10.51
C HIS A 201 -1.92 -8.05 -11.09
N VAL A 202 -2.69 -8.13 -12.16
CA VAL A 202 -3.01 -9.42 -12.81
C VAL A 202 -1.75 -10.04 -13.40
N GLU A 203 -0.94 -9.22 -14.07
CA GLU A 203 0.27 -9.68 -14.77
C GLU A 203 1.48 -9.82 -13.84
N ALA A 204 1.50 -9.09 -12.72
CA ALA A 204 2.59 -9.20 -11.76
C ALA A 204 2.65 -10.60 -11.13
N PRO A 205 3.88 -11.15 -10.96
CA PRO A 205 4.07 -12.29 -10.10
C PRO A 205 3.67 -11.94 -8.66
N VAL A 206 3.43 -12.93 -7.82
CA VAL A 206 2.89 -12.75 -6.46
C VAL A 206 3.70 -11.79 -5.62
N TYR A 207 5.02 -11.93 -5.61
CA TYR A 207 5.92 -11.03 -4.89
C TYR A 207 5.81 -9.58 -5.41
N GLY A 208 5.65 -9.41 -6.72
CA GLY A 208 5.41 -8.10 -7.32
C GLY A 208 4.08 -7.49 -6.90
N SER A 209 2.99 -8.27 -6.94
CA SER A 209 1.65 -7.79 -6.52
C SER A 209 1.58 -7.47 -5.02
N MET A 210 2.27 -8.24 -4.15
CA MET A 210 2.36 -7.96 -2.71
C MET A 210 3.10 -6.64 -2.43
N ILE A 211 4.23 -6.38 -3.09
CA ILE A 211 4.98 -5.12 -2.94
C ILE A 211 4.15 -3.94 -3.46
N LEU A 212 3.54 -4.09 -4.63
CA LEU A 212 2.76 -3.04 -5.27
C LEU A 212 1.57 -2.65 -4.38
N ALA A 213 0.77 -3.62 -3.92
CA ALA A 213 -0.36 -3.36 -3.03
C ALA A 213 0.08 -2.94 -1.63
N GLY A 214 1.08 -3.60 -1.06
CA GLY A 214 1.49 -3.38 0.32
C GLY A 214 2.23 -2.07 0.55
N ILE A 215 3.09 -1.64 -0.38
CA ILE A 215 4.05 -0.55 -0.13
C ILE A 215 3.96 0.57 -1.15
N LEU A 216 3.93 0.27 -2.47
CA LEU A 216 3.98 1.33 -3.48
C LEU A 216 2.78 2.28 -3.47
N LEU A 217 1.58 1.74 -3.27
CA LEU A 217 0.40 2.58 -3.10
C LEU A 217 0.56 3.54 -1.91
N LYS A 218 1.29 3.11 -0.86
CA LYS A 218 1.55 3.90 0.35
C LYS A 218 2.59 4.99 0.13
N LEU A 219 3.47 4.86 -0.86
CA LEU A 219 4.32 5.97 -1.28
C LEU A 219 3.49 7.16 -1.81
N GLY A 220 2.43 6.88 -2.57
CA GLY A 220 1.52 7.92 -3.04
C GLY A 220 0.81 8.62 -1.88
N SER A 221 0.23 7.84 -0.94
CA SER A 221 -0.45 8.40 0.24
C SER A 221 0.50 9.14 1.19
N TYR A 222 1.72 8.64 1.36
CA TYR A 222 2.75 9.34 2.12
C TYR A 222 3.11 10.69 1.48
N GLY A 223 3.21 10.72 0.15
CA GLY A 223 3.41 11.98 -0.58
C GLY A 223 2.30 12.98 -0.33
N VAL A 224 1.03 12.56 -0.45
CA VAL A 224 -0.12 13.42 -0.13
C VAL A 224 -0.05 13.94 1.30
N LEU A 225 0.26 13.07 2.27
CA LEU A 225 0.37 13.44 3.68
C LEU A 225 1.44 14.52 3.89
N ARG A 226 2.62 14.37 3.28
CA ARG A 226 3.72 15.34 3.39
C ARG A 226 3.36 16.68 2.74
N PHE A 227 2.79 16.65 1.54
CA PHE A 227 2.45 17.86 0.82
C PHE A 227 1.26 18.60 1.39
N SER A 228 0.26 17.91 1.91
CA SER A 228 -0.88 18.55 2.57
C SER A 228 -0.47 19.35 3.81
N GLN A 229 0.59 18.96 4.50
CA GLN A 229 1.16 19.70 5.63
C GLN A 229 1.90 20.98 5.20
N ILE A 230 2.43 21.03 3.98
CA ILE A 230 3.17 22.18 3.45
C ILE A 230 2.20 23.24 2.87
N LEU A 231 1.06 22.82 2.33
CA LEU A 231 0.15 23.60 1.48
C LEU A 231 -1.16 23.98 2.18
N PHE A 232 -1.15 24.30 3.45
CA PHE A 232 -2.32 24.31 4.32
C PHE A 232 -3.42 25.37 4.00
N ILE A 233 -3.12 26.51 3.36
CA ILE A 233 -4.01 27.69 3.44
C ILE A 233 -4.95 27.86 2.23
N ASP A 234 -4.51 27.67 0.98
CA ASP A 234 -5.31 28.04 -0.20
C ASP A 234 -6.09 26.90 -0.86
N VAL A 235 -6.04 25.72 -0.29
CA VAL A 235 -6.32 24.43 -0.93
C VAL A 235 -7.76 23.95 -0.74
N VAL A 236 -8.48 24.50 0.22
CA VAL A 236 -9.81 24.02 0.66
C VAL A 236 -10.83 23.90 -0.48
N LYS A 237 -10.81 24.85 -1.43
CA LYS A 237 -11.77 24.83 -2.56
C LYS A 237 -11.52 23.68 -3.53
N ILE A 238 -10.25 23.37 -3.83
CA ILE A 238 -9.91 22.27 -4.73
C ILE A 238 -10.12 20.92 -4.06
N ASN A 239 -9.85 20.83 -2.75
CA ASN A 239 -10.06 19.61 -1.98
C ASN A 239 -11.52 19.15 -2.05
N TYR A 240 -12.47 20.07 -2.16
CA TYR A 240 -13.87 19.69 -2.33
C TYR A 240 -14.09 18.83 -3.59
N TYR A 241 -13.50 19.23 -4.72
CA TYR A 241 -13.59 18.44 -5.95
C TYR A 241 -12.86 17.10 -5.85
N LEU A 242 -11.70 17.06 -5.17
CA LEU A 242 -10.94 15.85 -4.97
C LEU A 242 -11.67 14.83 -4.07
N ILE A 243 -12.30 15.33 -2.99
CA ILE A 243 -13.13 14.52 -2.10
C ILE A 243 -14.33 13.96 -2.86
N SER A 244 -15.05 14.79 -3.63
CA SER A 244 -16.21 14.31 -4.39
C SER A 244 -15.83 13.28 -5.45
N LEU A 245 -14.72 13.49 -6.18
CA LEU A 245 -14.21 12.56 -7.19
C LEU A 245 -13.80 11.22 -6.57
N SER A 246 -13.08 11.23 -5.45
CA SER A 246 -12.63 10.00 -4.78
C SER A 246 -13.79 9.21 -4.17
N MET A 247 -14.81 9.88 -3.63
CA MET A 247 -15.98 9.24 -3.03
C MET A 247 -16.91 8.63 -4.09
N ILE A 248 -17.29 9.40 -5.10
CA ILE A 248 -18.14 8.92 -6.20
C ILE A 248 -17.41 7.83 -6.99
N GLY A 249 -16.12 8.04 -7.27
CA GLY A 249 -15.30 7.06 -7.94
C GLY A 249 -15.16 5.76 -7.16
N GLY A 250 -14.99 5.84 -5.83
CA GLY A 250 -14.98 4.67 -4.95
C GLY A 250 -16.28 3.87 -5.01
N LEU A 251 -17.43 4.57 -5.05
CA LEU A 251 -18.73 3.94 -5.18
C LEU A 251 -18.89 3.21 -6.53
N ILE A 252 -18.53 3.84 -7.64
CA ILE A 252 -18.58 3.22 -8.97
C ILE A 252 -17.70 1.98 -9.01
N ILE A 253 -16.46 2.06 -8.50
CA ILE A 253 -15.53 0.93 -8.49
C ILE A 253 -16.03 -0.20 -7.59
N SER A 254 -16.67 0.09 -6.46
CA SER A 254 -17.24 -0.94 -5.59
C SER A 254 -18.35 -1.75 -6.30
N LEU A 255 -19.12 -1.12 -7.16
CA LEU A 255 -20.09 -1.83 -8.04
C LEU A 255 -19.37 -2.65 -9.12
N VAL A 256 -18.29 -2.13 -9.70
CA VAL A 256 -17.48 -2.87 -10.69
C VAL A 256 -16.85 -4.12 -10.05
N CYS A 257 -16.49 -4.10 -8.77
CA CYS A 257 -15.97 -5.27 -8.04
C CYS A 257 -16.94 -6.47 -8.09
N LEU A 258 -18.26 -6.22 -8.05
CA LEU A 258 -19.26 -7.29 -8.05
C LEU A 258 -19.40 -8.01 -9.40
N ILE A 259 -18.95 -7.39 -10.48
CA ILE A 259 -19.03 -7.95 -11.84
C ILE A 259 -17.75 -8.74 -12.19
N GLN A 260 -16.68 -8.58 -11.41
CA GLN A 260 -15.39 -9.21 -11.71
C GLN A 260 -15.45 -10.73 -11.55
N ILE A 261 -14.84 -11.43 -12.49
CA ILE A 261 -14.75 -12.89 -12.51
C ILE A 261 -13.38 -13.38 -12.01
N ASP A 262 -12.33 -12.56 -12.20
CA ASP A 262 -10.97 -12.88 -11.80
C ASP A 262 -10.69 -12.45 -10.36
N LEU A 263 -10.19 -13.40 -9.54
CA LEU A 263 -9.84 -13.16 -8.13
C LEU A 263 -8.80 -12.04 -7.96
N LYS A 264 -7.74 -12.01 -8.78
CA LYS A 264 -6.72 -10.96 -8.70
C LYS A 264 -7.29 -9.58 -9.06
N MET A 265 -8.15 -9.51 -10.07
CA MET A 265 -8.81 -8.27 -10.45
C MET A 265 -9.70 -7.74 -9.34
N LEU A 266 -10.50 -8.60 -8.73
CA LEU A 266 -11.39 -8.19 -7.64
C LEU A 266 -10.62 -7.60 -6.46
N VAL A 267 -9.52 -8.27 -6.03
CA VAL A 267 -8.67 -7.76 -4.95
C VAL A 267 -7.99 -6.44 -5.35
N ALA A 268 -7.60 -6.27 -6.62
CA ALA A 268 -7.03 -5.03 -7.10
C ALA A 268 -8.04 -3.87 -7.10
N TYR A 269 -9.28 -4.10 -7.53
CA TYR A 269 -10.33 -3.08 -7.48
C TYR A 269 -10.75 -2.72 -6.05
N SER A 270 -10.80 -3.71 -5.13
CA SER A 270 -11.07 -3.43 -3.72
C SER A 270 -10.02 -2.49 -3.10
N SER A 271 -8.75 -2.62 -3.51
CA SER A 271 -7.70 -1.70 -3.05
C SER A 271 -7.93 -0.26 -3.51
N ILE A 272 -8.50 -0.05 -4.71
CA ILE A 272 -8.82 1.30 -5.22
C ILE A 272 -9.93 1.94 -4.37
N VAL A 273 -10.94 1.17 -3.96
CA VAL A 273 -12.01 1.67 -3.09
C VAL A 273 -11.45 2.17 -1.77
N HIS A 274 -10.64 1.35 -1.07
CA HIS A 274 -10.04 1.73 0.21
C HIS A 274 -9.08 2.93 0.08
N MET A 275 -8.29 3.00 -1.02
CA MET A 275 -7.43 4.15 -1.28
C MET A 275 -8.24 5.41 -1.63
N GLY A 276 -9.43 5.28 -2.21
CA GLY A 276 -10.36 6.37 -2.44
C GLY A 276 -10.86 6.99 -1.13
N ILE A 277 -11.27 6.16 -0.17
CA ILE A 277 -11.68 6.62 1.17
C ILE A 277 -10.50 7.26 1.92
N LEU A 278 -9.32 6.67 1.82
CA LEU A 278 -8.10 7.21 2.43
C LEU A 278 -7.77 8.60 1.87
N MET A 279 -7.81 8.76 0.54
CA MET A 279 -7.53 10.06 -0.09
C MET A 279 -8.54 11.11 0.32
N SER A 280 -9.83 10.79 0.29
CA SER A 280 -10.89 11.72 0.70
C SER A 280 -10.72 12.18 2.15
N GLY A 281 -10.44 11.25 3.08
CA GLY A 281 -10.21 11.58 4.48
C GLY A 281 -8.99 12.46 4.72
N MET A 282 -7.87 12.22 4.01
CA MET A 282 -6.68 13.07 4.13
C MET A 282 -6.91 14.48 3.57
N MET A 283 -7.72 14.61 2.49
CA MET A 283 -8.03 15.92 1.89
C MET A 283 -8.95 16.79 2.76
N THR A 284 -9.56 16.25 3.81
CA THR A 284 -10.27 17.07 4.80
C THR A 284 -9.33 17.92 5.67
N LEU A 285 -8.03 17.64 5.68
CA LEU A 285 -6.98 18.29 6.49
C LEU A 285 -7.24 18.25 8.01
N MET A 286 -8.12 17.37 8.48
CA MET A 286 -8.40 17.18 9.89
C MET A 286 -7.39 16.20 10.53
N LYS A 287 -7.10 16.38 11.84
CA LYS A 287 -6.23 15.47 12.58
C LYS A 287 -6.72 14.02 12.53
N SER A 288 -8.03 13.81 12.68
CA SER A 288 -8.66 12.48 12.55
C SER A 288 -8.46 11.89 11.13
N GLY A 289 -8.51 12.71 10.08
CA GLY A 289 -8.26 12.29 8.72
C GLY A 289 -6.81 11.84 8.48
N PHE A 290 -5.83 12.54 9.03
CA PHE A 290 -4.41 12.14 8.95
C PHE A 290 -4.11 10.88 9.76
N LEU A 291 -4.63 10.77 10.98
CA LEU A 291 -4.48 9.55 11.80
C LEU A 291 -5.16 8.35 11.15
N GLY A 292 -6.42 8.52 10.71
CA GLY A 292 -7.14 7.49 9.97
C GLY A 292 -6.43 7.08 8.68
N GLY A 293 -5.86 8.05 7.96
CA GLY A 293 -5.05 7.81 6.76
C GLY A 293 -3.83 6.96 7.04
N LEU A 294 -3.05 7.26 8.10
CA LEU A 294 -1.89 6.46 8.49
C LEU A 294 -2.28 5.04 8.87
N LEU A 295 -3.31 4.88 9.71
CA LEU A 295 -3.79 3.57 10.14
C LEU A 295 -4.28 2.76 8.95
N MET A 296 -4.99 3.38 8.02
CA MET A 296 -5.45 2.74 6.79
C MET A 296 -4.31 2.31 5.88
N MET A 297 -3.23 3.11 5.77
CA MET A 297 -2.03 2.70 5.04
C MET A 297 -1.43 1.40 5.59
N LEU A 298 -1.33 1.28 6.93
CA LEU A 298 -0.80 0.09 7.60
C LEU A 298 -1.73 -1.10 7.46
N ALA A 299 -3.00 -0.91 7.78
CA ALA A 299 -4.01 -1.95 7.79
C ALA A 299 -4.23 -2.55 6.40
N HIS A 300 -4.50 -1.70 5.41
CA HIS A 300 -4.64 -2.12 4.02
C HIS A 300 -3.34 -2.72 3.47
N GLY A 301 -2.16 -2.23 3.88
CA GLY A 301 -0.88 -2.78 3.47
C GLY A 301 -0.74 -4.26 3.81
N LEU A 302 -1.08 -4.64 5.03
CA LEU A 302 -1.01 -6.03 5.51
C LEU A 302 -2.16 -6.88 4.96
N CYS A 303 -3.38 -6.34 4.95
CA CYS A 303 -4.56 -7.07 4.48
C CYS A 303 -4.46 -7.38 2.98
N SER A 304 -4.17 -6.39 2.14
CA SER A 304 -4.09 -6.59 0.68
C SER A 304 -2.95 -7.51 0.27
N SER A 305 -1.77 -7.38 0.89
CA SER A 305 -0.65 -8.30 0.61
C SER A 305 -0.99 -9.74 1.00
N GLY A 306 -1.69 -9.95 2.13
CA GLY A 306 -2.19 -11.26 2.55
C GLY A 306 -3.23 -11.83 1.58
N LEU A 307 -4.17 -11.01 1.10
CA LEU A 307 -5.17 -11.44 0.11
C LEU A 307 -4.53 -11.83 -1.22
N PHE A 308 -3.56 -11.07 -1.74
CA PHE A 308 -2.84 -11.45 -2.95
C PHE A 308 -2.07 -12.75 -2.78
N TYR A 309 -1.51 -12.99 -1.61
CA TYR A 309 -0.86 -14.25 -1.30
C TYR A 309 -1.86 -15.43 -1.28
N LEU A 310 -3.03 -15.26 -0.66
CA LEU A 310 -4.12 -16.25 -0.68
C LEU A 310 -4.59 -16.59 -2.09
N VAL A 311 -4.82 -15.57 -2.93
CA VAL A 311 -5.22 -15.76 -4.32
C VAL A 311 -4.17 -16.57 -5.08
N ASN A 312 -2.89 -16.35 -4.78
CA ASN A 312 -1.82 -17.16 -5.36
C ASN A 312 -1.84 -18.63 -4.90
N LEU A 313 -2.04 -18.88 -3.62
CA LEU A 313 -2.15 -20.24 -3.11
C LEU A 313 -3.29 -20.98 -3.80
N ASN A 314 -4.44 -20.34 -3.97
CA ASN A 314 -5.52 -20.92 -4.76
C ASN A 314 -5.11 -21.15 -6.20
N TYR A 315 -4.41 -20.23 -6.84
CA TYR A 315 -3.91 -20.42 -8.20
C TYR A 315 -2.95 -21.60 -8.31
N GLU A 316 -2.05 -21.77 -7.36
CA GLU A 316 -1.14 -22.92 -7.33
C GLU A 316 -1.87 -24.25 -7.11
N CYS A 317 -2.96 -24.26 -6.35
CA CYS A 317 -3.77 -25.44 -6.08
C CYS A 317 -4.69 -25.81 -7.23
N MET A 318 -5.33 -24.81 -7.86
CA MET A 318 -6.42 -25.00 -8.81
C MET A 318 -6.00 -24.74 -10.28
N GLY A 319 -4.83 -24.16 -10.51
CA GLY A 319 -4.30 -23.83 -11.84
C GLY A 319 -5.00 -22.70 -12.58
N SER A 320 -6.00 -22.02 -11.95
CA SER A 320 -6.75 -20.92 -12.57
C SER A 320 -7.04 -19.78 -11.60
N ARG A 321 -7.24 -18.56 -12.15
CA ARG A 321 -7.64 -17.36 -11.41
C ARG A 321 -9.14 -17.12 -11.41
N LEU A 322 -9.89 -17.86 -12.25
CA LEU A 322 -11.32 -17.67 -12.43
C LEU A 322 -12.10 -18.15 -11.20
N MET A 323 -13.00 -17.32 -10.68
CA MET A 323 -13.82 -17.65 -9.52
C MET A 323 -14.65 -18.91 -9.71
N TYR A 324 -15.21 -19.11 -10.93
CA TYR A 324 -16.04 -20.28 -11.23
C TYR A 324 -15.31 -21.61 -11.08
N ILE A 325 -14.01 -21.64 -11.35
CA ILE A 325 -13.18 -22.85 -11.22
C ILE A 325 -12.77 -23.05 -9.76
N ASN A 326 -12.55 -21.97 -9.03
CA ASN A 326 -12.09 -21.96 -7.63
C ASN A 326 -13.20 -22.22 -6.60
N LYS A 327 -14.40 -22.64 -7.02
CA LYS A 327 -15.52 -22.94 -6.11
C LYS A 327 -15.24 -24.17 -5.25
N GLY A 328 -15.78 -24.16 -4.01
CA GLY A 328 -15.77 -25.31 -3.13
C GLY A 328 -14.41 -25.66 -2.51
N SER A 329 -13.48 -24.68 -2.45
CA SER A 329 -12.15 -24.90 -1.87
C SER A 329 -12.19 -25.27 -0.38
N LEU A 330 -13.23 -24.88 0.34
CA LEU A 330 -13.44 -25.22 1.74
C LEU A 330 -13.58 -26.74 1.98
N SER A 331 -14.20 -27.47 1.04
CA SER A 331 -14.36 -28.94 1.14
C SER A 331 -13.06 -29.70 0.87
N ILE A 332 -12.07 -29.05 0.22
CA ILE A 332 -10.76 -29.64 -0.09
C ILE A 332 -9.77 -29.32 1.04
N ASN A 333 -9.73 -28.06 1.47
CA ASN A 333 -8.80 -27.58 2.48
C ASN A 333 -9.49 -26.57 3.42
N SER A 334 -10.02 -27.08 4.53
CA SER A 334 -10.73 -26.28 5.53
C SER A 334 -9.84 -25.27 6.24
N SER A 335 -8.55 -25.58 6.43
CA SER A 335 -7.58 -24.69 7.06
C SER A 335 -7.30 -23.44 6.21
N LEU A 336 -7.22 -23.59 4.88
CA LEU A 336 -7.11 -22.45 3.98
C LEU A 336 -8.40 -21.60 3.99
N GLY A 337 -9.57 -22.26 4.06
CA GLY A 337 -10.86 -21.59 4.18
C GLY A 337 -10.97 -20.68 5.41
N LEU A 338 -10.36 -21.08 6.53
CA LEU A 338 -10.27 -20.23 7.71
C LEU A 338 -9.48 -18.96 7.45
N PHE A 339 -8.32 -19.03 6.80
CA PHE A 339 -7.53 -17.83 6.46
C PHE A 339 -8.23 -16.93 5.44
N TRP A 340 -8.97 -17.53 4.49
CA TRP A 340 -9.84 -16.75 3.60
C TRP A 340 -10.86 -15.94 4.39
N PHE A 341 -11.54 -16.58 5.35
CA PHE A 341 -12.49 -15.87 6.21
C PHE A 341 -11.82 -14.74 7.00
N LEU A 342 -10.68 -15.02 7.64
CA LEU A 342 -9.97 -14.06 8.49
C LEU A 342 -9.47 -12.83 7.70
N LEU A 343 -8.93 -13.01 6.50
CA LEU A 343 -8.46 -11.89 5.68
C LEU A 343 -9.60 -11.17 4.95
N CYS A 344 -10.65 -11.87 4.51
CA CYS A 344 -11.83 -11.21 3.97
C CYS A 344 -12.60 -10.43 5.04
N SER A 345 -12.70 -10.95 6.27
CA SER A 345 -13.32 -10.21 7.38
C SER A 345 -12.51 -8.98 7.78
N SER A 346 -11.18 -9.04 7.74
CA SER A 346 -10.35 -7.85 7.97
C SER A 346 -10.51 -6.81 6.85
N ASN A 347 -10.72 -7.25 5.60
CA ASN A 347 -10.99 -6.34 4.48
C ASN A 347 -12.39 -5.70 4.55
N LEU A 348 -13.36 -6.42 5.12
CA LEU A 348 -14.70 -5.92 5.42
C LEU A 348 -14.72 -4.93 6.59
N SER A 349 -13.59 -4.73 7.27
CA SER A 349 -13.50 -3.96 8.52
C SER A 349 -14.32 -4.54 9.67
N ALA A 350 -14.23 -5.87 9.88
CA ALA A 350 -14.87 -6.52 11.01
C ALA A 350 -14.28 -6.06 12.36
N PRO A 351 -15.05 -6.15 13.48
CA PRO A 351 -14.57 -5.79 14.81
C PRO A 351 -13.25 -6.48 15.17
N VAL A 352 -12.40 -5.77 15.94
CA VAL A 352 -11.04 -6.19 16.35
C VAL A 352 -10.00 -6.13 15.23
N SER A 353 -10.34 -5.58 14.05
CA SER A 353 -9.36 -5.33 12.99
C SER A 353 -8.89 -3.87 12.96
N LEU A 354 -7.62 -3.65 12.59
CA LEU A 354 -7.07 -2.31 12.41
C LEU A 354 -7.79 -1.53 11.31
N ASN A 355 -8.32 -2.23 10.28
CA ASN A 355 -9.10 -1.62 9.20
C ASN A 355 -10.33 -0.89 9.74
N LEU A 356 -11.05 -1.48 10.70
CA LEU A 356 -12.23 -0.85 11.26
C LEU A 356 -11.92 0.49 11.90
N ILE A 357 -10.88 0.57 12.73
CA ILE A 357 -10.52 1.82 13.40
C ILE A 357 -10.11 2.88 12.37
N SER A 358 -9.32 2.47 11.39
CA SER A 358 -8.87 3.40 10.34
C SER A 358 -10.04 3.96 9.55
N GLU A 359 -11.01 3.13 9.17
CA GLU A 359 -12.23 3.58 8.50
C GLU A 359 -13.07 4.49 9.38
N LEU A 360 -13.27 4.17 10.66
CA LEU A 360 -14.00 5.03 11.58
C LEU A 360 -13.40 6.45 11.68
N PHE A 361 -12.08 6.59 11.80
CA PHE A 361 -11.43 7.89 11.82
C PHE A 361 -11.61 8.66 10.50
N LEU A 362 -11.54 7.97 9.37
CA LEU A 362 -11.76 8.57 8.05
C LEU A 362 -13.23 8.99 7.88
N LEU A 363 -14.18 8.16 8.30
CA LEU A 363 -15.61 8.48 8.27
C LEU A 363 -15.93 9.70 9.14
N ILE A 364 -15.40 9.76 10.37
CA ILE A 364 -15.56 10.90 11.26
C ILE A 364 -15.03 12.18 10.60
N SER A 365 -13.84 12.14 10.01
CA SER A 365 -13.26 13.32 9.33
C SER A 365 -14.11 13.82 8.16
N LEU A 366 -14.71 12.92 7.38
CA LEU A 366 -15.55 13.24 6.22
C LEU A 366 -16.92 13.78 6.64
N ILE A 367 -17.55 13.21 7.66
CA ILE A 367 -18.84 13.66 8.19
C ILE A 367 -18.69 15.04 8.85
N CYS A 368 -17.61 15.28 9.60
CA CYS A 368 -17.29 16.59 10.16
C CYS A 368 -17.03 17.65 9.08
N TRP A 369 -16.47 17.25 7.94
CA TRP A 369 -16.26 18.15 6.81
C TRP A 369 -17.59 18.54 6.15
N ASN A 370 -18.44 17.58 5.82
CA ASN A 370 -19.75 17.83 5.21
C ASN A 370 -20.72 16.68 5.49
N PHE A 371 -21.76 16.95 6.25
CA PHE A 371 -22.77 15.98 6.62
C PHE A 371 -23.50 15.33 5.42
N LYS A 372 -23.61 16.04 4.29
CA LYS A 372 -24.22 15.49 3.06
C LYS A 372 -23.50 14.28 2.48
N LEU A 373 -22.22 14.09 2.81
CA LEU A 373 -21.44 12.92 2.38
C LEU A 373 -21.88 11.62 3.08
N MET A 374 -22.65 11.71 4.17
CA MET A 374 -23.08 10.56 4.96
C MET A 374 -23.79 9.49 4.11
N LEU A 375 -24.64 9.89 3.16
CA LEU A 375 -25.35 8.93 2.30
C LEU A 375 -24.38 8.16 1.39
N ILE A 376 -23.42 8.85 0.77
CA ILE A 376 -22.41 8.21 -0.10
C ILE A 376 -21.53 7.27 0.73
N LEU A 377 -21.14 7.67 1.94
CA LEU A 377 -20.34 6.87 2.86
C LEU A 377 -21.05 5.58 3.28
N MET A 378 -22.35 5.66 3.60
CA MET A 378 -23.16 4.48 3.92
C MET A 378 -23.18 3.48 2.76
N LEU A 379 -23.39 3.96 1.53
CA LEU A 379 -23.38 3.10 0.34
C LEU A 379 -22.00 2.48 0.11
N LEU A 380 -20.92 3.25 0.27
CA LEU A 380 -19.55 2.73 0.14
C LEU A 380 -19.26 1.62 1.15
N CYS A 381 -19.58 1.80 2.43
CA CYS A 381 -19.39 0.78 3.46
C CYS A 381 -20.26 -0.46 3.19
N PHE A 382 -21.49 -0.27 2.72
CA PHE A 382 -22.35 -1.39 2.35
C PHE A 382 -21.75 -2.21 1.20
N PHE A 383 -21.37 -1.57 0.09
CA PHE A 383 -20.81 -2.28 -1.06
C PHE A 383 -19.43 -2.87 -0.77
N SER A 384 -18.62 -2.25 0.12
CA SER A 384 -17.35 -2.84 0.56
C SER A 384 -17.57 -4.14 1.31
N ALA A 385 -18.60 -4.22 2.13
CA ALA A 385 -19.00 -5.46 2.78
C ALA A 385 -19.49 -6.50 1.77
N VAL A 386 -20.31 -6.10 0.80
CA VAL A 386 -20.87 -7.02 -0.19
C VAL A 386 -19.80 -7.66 -1.05
N TYR A 387 -18.85 -6.90 -1.64
CA TYR A 387 -17.82 -7.50 -2.48
C TYR A 387 -16.83 -8.38 -1.70
N SER A 388 -16.54 -8.07 -0.43
CA SER A 388 -15.65 -8.91 0.39
C SER A 388 -16.32 -10.24 0.76
N LEU A 389 -17.62 -10.23 1.08
CA LEU A 389 -18.41 -11.45 1.28
C LEU A 389 -18.60 -12.22 -0.03
N TYR A 390 -18.78 -11.53 -1.15
CA TYR A 390 -18.86 -12.13 -2.47
C TYR A 390 -17.59 -12.91 -2.79
N LEU A 391 -16.42 -12.30 -2.57
CA LEU A 391 -15.12 -12.95 -2.76
C LEU A 391 -14.98 -14.22 -1.92
N PHE A 392 -15.39 -14.19 -0.64
CA PHE A 392 -15.35 -15.34 0.25
C PHE A 392 -16.34 -16.42 -0.18
N SER A 393 -17.61 -16.07 -0.38
CA SER A 393 -18.67 -17.03 -0.67
C SER A 393 -18.42 -17.78 -1.99
N PHE A 394 -18.03 -17.07 -3.04
CA PHE A 394 -17.77 -17.70 -4.33
C PHE A 394 -16.54 -18.60 -4.36
N SER A 395 -15.50 -18.27 -3.64
CA SER A 395 -14.27 -19.09 -3.59
C SER A 395 -14.42 -20.29 -2.68
N GLN A 396 -15.14 -20.17 -1.55
CA GLN A 396 -15.16 -21.19 -0.51
C GLN A 396 -16.35 -22.14 -0.60
N HIS A 397 -17.54 -21.63 -0.99
CA HIS A 397 -18.76 -22.41 -1.07
C HIS A 397 -19.02 -22.95 -2.48
N GLY A 398 -19.86 -23.99 -2.56
CA GLY A 398 -20.26 -24.63 -3.79
C GLY A 398 -19.72 -26.05 -3.95
N VAL A 399 -20.14 -26.70 -5.02
CA VAL A 399 -19.70 -28.07 -5.35
C VAL A 399 -18.32 -28.01 -6.01
N LYS A 400 -17.44 -28.93 -5.62
CA LYS A 400 -16.12 -29.09 -6.23
C LYS A 400 -16.22 -29.22 -7.74
N ASN A 401 -15.30 -28.60 -8.43
CA ASN A 401 -15.15 -28.83 -9.86
C ASN A 401 -14.43 -30.17 -10.08
N ASN A 402 -15.08 -31.12 -10.76
CA ASN A 402 -14.52 -32.47 -11.01
C ASN A 402 -13.26 -32.45 -11.90
N LEU A 403 -12.92 -31.31 -12.49
CA LEU A 403 -11.70 -31.10 -13.28
C LEU A 403 -10.42 -31.05 -12.44
N LEU A 404 -10.53 -30.98 -11.10
CA LEU A 404 -9.40 -30.81 -10.18
C LEU A 404 -8.82 -32.16 -9.74
N MET A 405 -8.16 -32.87 -10.65
CA MET A 405 -7.53 -34.14 -10.32
C MET A 405 -6.22 -34.04 -9.53
N ASN A 406 -5.52 -32.90 -9.61
CA ASN A 406 -4.19 -32.72 -8.99
C ASN A 406 -4.18 -31.51 -8.04
N TYR A 407 -4.80 -31.66 -6.86
CA TYR A 407 -4.73 -30.64 -5.83
C TYR A 407 -3.34 -30.63 -5.17
N LYS A 408 -2.62 -29.52 -5.29
CA LYS A 408 -1.33 -29.35 -4.62
C LYS A 408 -1.54 -29.16 -3.12
N ILE A 409 -0.85 -29.94 -2.31
CA ILE A 409 -0.87 -29.81 -0.84
C ILE A 409 -0.13 -28.51 -0.46
N ILE A 410 -0.75 -27.72 0.41
CA ILE A 410 -0.18 -26.48 0.93
C ILE A 410 0.83 -26.80 2.02
N ASN A 411 1.98 -26.15 1.97
CA ASN A 411 3.06 -26.37 2.93
C ASN A 411 2.79 -25.58 4.24
N MET A 412 3.38 -26.02 5.35
CA MET A 412 3.32 -25.30 6.63
C MET A 412 3.86 -23.88 6.57
N MET A 413 4.85 -23.63 5.70
CA MET A 413 5.41 -22.29 5.48
C MET A 413 4.40 -21.31 4.89
N ASP A 414 3.47 -21.78 4.07
CA ASP A 414 2.43 -20.96 3.46
C ASP A 414 1.42 -20.48 4.52
N TYR A 415 1.04 -21.37 5.44
CA TYR A 415 0.19 -21.00 6.59
C TYR A 415 0.89 -20.01 7.52
N PHE A 416 2.19 -20.20 7.77
CA PHE A 416 2.95 -19.26 8.58
C PHE A 416 3.01 -17.86 7.94
N MET A 417 3.15 -17.79 6.62
CA MET A 417 3.06 -16.53 5.88
C MET A 417 1.71 -15.83 6.07
N LEU A 418 0.61 -16.58 6.01
CA LEU A 418 -0.73 -16.03 6.23
C LEU A 418 -0.91 -15.51 7.66
N ILE A 419 -0.39 -16.22 8.65
CA ILE A 419 -0.39 -15.78 10.05
C ILE A 419 0.39 -14.47 10.20
N LEU A 420 1.56 -14.34 9.57
CA LEU A 420 2.36 -13.11 9.62
C LEU A 420 1.65 -11.90 9.01
N HIS A 421 0.72 -12.08 8.09
CA HIS A 421 -0.08 -10.99 7.55
C HIS A 421 -1.30 -10.67 8.43
N TRP A 422 -1.98 -11.69 8.97
CA TRP A 422 -3.20 -11.50 9.74
C TRP A 422 -2.95 -11.08 11.19
N LEU A 423 -1.95 -11.66 11.85
CA LEU A 423 -1.70 -11.45 13.28
C LEU A 423 -1.36 -10.00 13.63
N PRO A 424 -0.51 -9.26 12.86
CA PRO A 424 -0.23 -7.87 13.16
C PRO A 424 -1.47 -6.96 13.06
N LEU A 425 -2.43 -7.26 12.17
CA LEU A 425 -3.66 -6.49 12.01
C LEU A 425 -4.48 -6.43 13.32
N ASN A 426 -4.47 -7.51 14.09
CA ASN A 426 -5.22 -7.62 15.34
C ASN A 426 -4.38 -7.16 16.56
N ILE A 427 -3.06 -7.43 16.57
CA ILE A 427 -2.20 -6.98 17.67
C ILE A 427 -2.07 -5.46 17.70
N ILE A 428 -1.88 -4.81 16.55
CA ILE A 428 -1.75 -3.35 16.47
C ILE A 428 -3.02 -2.66 16.98
N PHE A 429 -4.19 -3.29 16.80
CA PHE A 429 -5.46 -2.83 17.38
C PHE A 429 -5.37 -2.64 18.89
N LEU A 430 -4.74 -3.56 19.63
CA LEU A 430 -4.57 -3.46 21.09
C LEU A 430 -3.62 -2.33 21.51
N GLY A 431 -2.71 -1.94 20.62
CA GLY A 431 -1.70 -0.89 20.85
C GLY A 431 -2.11 0.50 20.36
N MET A 432 -3.39 0.81 20.18
CA MET A 432 -3.85 2.10 19.60
C MET A 432 -3.38 3.34 20.35
N ASN A 433 -3.14 3.23 21.65
CA ASN A 433 -2.60 4.33 22.44
C ASN A 433 -1.27 4.89 21.87
N LEU A 434 -0.46 4.05 21.22
CA LEU A 434 0.80 4.46 20.59
C LEU A 434 0.61 5.46 19.42
N PHE A 435 -0.57 5.47 18.80
CA PHE A 435 -0.90 6.35 17.69
C PHE A 435 -1.67 7.60 18.14
N MET A 436 -2.33 7.55 19.30
CA MET A 436 -3.20 8.63 19.77
C MET A 436 -2.45 9.71 20.57
N TYR A 437 -1.30 9.41 21.16
CA TYR A 437 -0.52 10.34 22.01
C TYR A 437 0.27 11.40 21.24
N ASN A 438 0.06 11.53 19.93
CA ASN A 438 0.72 12.49 19.07
C ASN A 438 -0.28 13.23 18.18
#